data_b18890233153aac68d7427609648847c
#
_entry.id   b18890233153aac68d7427609648847c
#
_cell.length_a   1.000
_cell.length_b   1.000
_cell.length_c   1.000
_cell.angle_alpha   90.00
_cell.angle_beta   90.00
_cell.angle_gamma   90.00
#
_symmetry.space_group_name_H-M   'P 1'
#
loop_
_entity.id
_entity.type
_entity.pdbx_description
1 polymer ?
#
loop_
_entity_poly.entity_id
_entity_poly.type
_entity_poly.pdbx_seq_one_letter_code
_entity_poly.pdbx_strand_id
1 'polypeptide(L)'
;MHRLNGKATDQISLSDRGLLYGQTLFETIPVCHQQPLLLERHLQRLAKGCKLLSIELDLEALQREIDEFCQAQTANKLVLRITVSMGEGGRGYANPETSNAQRI
;
A
#
# COMPACT_ATOMS: atom_id res chain seq x y z
N MET A 1 -13.14 2.82 6.42
CA MET A 1 -13.17 2.18 5.09
C MET A 1 -11.75 1.73 4.71
N HIS A 2 -11.62 0.47 4.43
CA HIS A 2 -10.33 -0.12 4.10
C HIS A 2 -10.42 -0.94 2.83
N ARG A 3 -9.32 -0.99 2.10
CA ARG A 3 -9.21 -1.83 0.90
C ARG A 3 -7.90 -2.61 0.93
N LEU A 4 -7.94 -3.81 0.43
CA LEU A 4 -6.76 -4.67 0.24
C LEU A 4 -6.70 -5.05 -1.23
N ASN A 5 -5.65 -4.62 -1.92
CA ASN A 5 -5.48 -4.83 -3.36
C ASN A 5 -6.70 -4.35 -4.17
N GLY A 6 -7.27 -3.22 -3.77
CA GLY A 6 -8.43 -2.60 -4.42
C GLY A 6 -9.79 -3.12 -3.98
N LYS A 7 -9.85 -4.14 -3.14
CA LYS A 7 -11.11 -4.73 -2.67
C LYS A 7 -11.42 -4.32 -1.24
N ALA A 8 -12.66 -3.94 -0.98
CA ALA A 8 -13.10 -3.56 0.36
C ALA A 8 -13.01 -4.74 1.32
N THR A 9 -12.30 -4.55 2.43
CA THR A 9 -12.16 -5.55 3.48
C THR A 9 -11.62 -4.91 4.76
N ASP A 10 -11.90 -5.54 5.89
CA ASP A 10 -11.34 -5.16 7.19
C ASP A 10 -10.38 -6.23 7.73
N GLN A 11 -9.95 -7.15 6.88
CA GLN A 11 -9.17 -8.30 7.31
C GLN A 11 -7.87 -8.42 6.54
N ILE A 12 -6.83 -8.85 7.24
CA ILE A 12 -5.55 -9.23 6.67
C ILE A 12 -5.10 -10.53 7.31
N SER A 13 -4.35 -11.34 6.57
CA SER A 13 -3.79 -12.58 7.11
C SER A 13 -2.82 -12.30 8.25
N LEU A 14 -2.91 -13.08 9.32
CA LEU A 14 -1.93 -13.03 10.42
C LEU A 14 -0.56 -13.55 10.00
N SER A 15 -0.45 -14.16 8.84
CA SER A 15 0.83 -14.61 8.27
C SER A 15 1.48 -13.57 7.36
N ASP A 16 0.89 -12.37 7.28
CA ASP A 16 1.46 -11.27 6.50
C ASP A 16 2.82 -10.86 7.08
N ARG A 17 3.83 -10.78 6.25
CA ARG A 17 5.20 -10.48 6.69
C ARG A 17 5.36 -9.04 7.18
N GLY A 18 4.55 -8.13 6.69
CA GLY A 18 4.51 -6.76 7.22
C GLY A 18 4.07 -6.74 8.66
N LEU A 19 3.06 -7.55 9.00
CA LEU A 19 2.56 -7.69 10.37
C LEU A 19 3.57 -8.42 11.28
N LEU A 20 4.12 -9.56 10.81
CA LEU A 20 4.95 -10.41 11.64
C LEU A 20 6.38 -9.89 11.79
N TYR A 21 6.95 -9.32 10.74
CA TYR A 21 8.38 -9.00 10.69
C TYR A 21 8.65 -7.52 10.37
N GLY A 22 7.62 -6.71 10.28
CA GLY A 22 7.79 -5.31 9.94
C GLY A 22 8.27 -5.06 8.51
N GLN A 23 8.12 -6.02 7.61
CA GLN A 23 8.50 -5.88 6.21
C GLN A 23 7.38 -5.13 5.45
N THR A 24 7.28 -3.86 5.75
CA THR A 24 6.20 -3.00 5.29
C THR A 24 6.66 -1.55 5.31
N LEU A 25 5.99 -0.71 4.54
CA LEU A 25 6.18 0.74 4.58
C LEU A 25 4.86 1.41 4.22
N PHE A 26 4.75 2.69 4.56
CA PHE A 26 3.52 3.42 4.32
C PHE A 26 3.77 4.87 3.94
N GLU A 27 2.78 5.47 3.32
CA GLU A 27 2.69 6.89 3.03
C GLU A 27 1.35 7.43 3.54
N THR A 28 1.36 8.67 3.99
CA THR A 28 0.16 9.37 4.43
C THR A 28 -0.02 10.59 3.53
N ILE A 29 -1.11 10.63 2.78
CA ILE A 29 -1.32 11.60 1.70
C ILE A 29 -2.59 12.39 1.97
N PRO A 30 -2.50 13.73 2.13
CA PRO A 30 -3.68 14.56 2.18
C PRO A 30 -4.43 14.53 0.84
N VAL A 31 -5.75 14.47 0.90
CA VAL A 31 -6.61 14.49 -0.27
C VAL A 31 -7.57 15.66 -0.16
N CYS A 32 -7.57 16.56 -1.15
CA CYS A 32 -8.45 17.70 -1.22
C CYS A 32 -9.29 17.61 -2.48
N HIS A 33 -10.62 17.68 -2.32
CA HIS A 33 -11.55 17.62 -3.45
C HIS A 33 -11.23 16.46 -4.41
N GLN A 34 -11.07 15.27 -3.85
CA GLN A 34 -10.76 14.03 -4.57
C GLN A 34 -9.35 13.99 -5.20
N GLN A 35 -8.50 14.98 -4.92
CA GLN A 35 -7.16 15.05 -5.48
C GLN A 35 -6.11 14.78 -4.40
N PRO A 36 -5.32 13.70 -4.53
CA PRO A 36 -4.22 13.45 -3.62
C PRO A 36 -3.09 14.45 -3.86
N LEU A 37 -2.63 15.09 -2.77
CA LEU A 37 -1.60 16.13 -2.85
C LEU A 37 -0.21 15.51 -2.91
N LEU A 38 0.63 16.03 -3.81
CA LEU A 38 2.02 15.58 -3.99
C LEU A 38 2.14 14.05 -4.21
N LEU A 39 1.15 13.50 -4.90
CA LEU A 39 1.07 12.04 -5.10
C LEU A 39 2.35 11.48 -5.71
N GLU A 40 2.92 12.12 -6.71
CA GLU A 40 4.11 11.62 -7.39
C GLU A 40 5.29 11.50 -6.44
N ARG A 41 5.50 12.47 -5.55
CA ARG A 41 6.57 12.41 -4.54
C ARG A 41 6.38 11.26 -3.57
N HIS A 42 5.13 11.07 -3.11
CA HIS A 42 4.79 9.95 -2.22
C HIS A 42 5.05 8.61 -2.90
N LEU A 43 4.65 8.47 -4.17
CA LEU A 43 4.84 7.23 -4.91
C LEU A 43 6.31 6.95 -5.21
N GLN A 44 7.11 7.97 -5.50
CA GLN A 44 8.54 7.82 -5.71
C GLN A 44 9.22 7.31 -4.44
N ARG A 45 8.89 7.90 -3.29
CA ARG A 45 9.45 7.47 -2.00
C ARG A 45 9.02 6.06 -1.64
N LEU A 46 7.75 5.73 -1.88
CA LEU A 46 7.22 4.40 -1.64
C LEU A 46 7.91 3.36 -2.52
N ALA A 47 8.06 3.64 -3.80
CA ALA A 47 8.73 2.72 -4.74
C ALA A 47 10.19 2.50 -4.36
N LYS A 48 10.89 3.55 -3.97
CA LYS A 48 12.28 3.46 -3.50
C LYS A 48 12.39 2.60 -2.24
N GLY A 49 11.49 2.81 -1.28
CA GLY A 49 11.45 2.02 -0.05
C GLY A 49 11.13 0.55 -0.31
N CYS A 50 10.19 0.27 -1.21
CA CYS A 50 9.86 -1.10 -1.60
C CYS A 50 11.08 -1.81 -2.19
N LYS A 51 11.82 -1.13 -3.04
CA LYS A 51 13.05 -1.68 -3.62
C LYS A 51 14.08 -2.03 -2.55
N LEU A 52 14.26 -1.16 -1.55
CA LEU A 52 15.17 -1.41 -0.44
C LEU A 52 14.74 -2.60 0.42
N LEU A 53 13.44 -2.85 0.56
CA LEU A 53 12.89 -3.98 1.32
C LEU A 53 12.68 -5.23 0.47
N SER A 54 13.08 -5.22 -0.80
CA SER A 54 12.86 -6.31 -1.74
C SER A 54 11.38 -6.63 -1.97
N ILE A 55 10.53 -5.60 -1.89
CA ILE A 55 9.10 -5.73 -2.16
C ILE A 55 8.85 -5.35 -3.61
N GLU A 56 8.26 -6.25 -4.38
CA GLU A 56 7.83 -5.97 -5.74
C GLU A 56 6.49 -5.24 -5.72
N LEU A 57 6.52 -3.93 -5.92
CA LEU A 57 5.33 -3.10 -5.95
C LEU A 57 4.78 -3.01 -7.36
N ASP A 58 3.52 -3.40 -7.54
CA ASP A 58 2.77 -3.12 -8.76
C ASP A 58 2.28 -1.67 -8.71
N LEU A 59 3.11 -0.76 -9.20
CA LEU A 59 2.84 0.67 -9.11
C LEU A 59 1.63 1.09 -9.95
N GLU A 60 1.44 0.47 -11.11
CA GLU A 60 0.27 0.78 -11.96
C GLU A 60 -1.03 0.38 -11.28
N ALA A 61 -1.07 -0.80 -10.65
CA ALA A 61 -2.23 -1.23 -9.89
C ALA A 61 -2.52 -0.29 -8.73
N LEU A 62 -1.47 0.12 -8.00
CA LEU A 62 -1.60 1.06 -6.89
C LEU A 62 -2.15 2.41 -7.36
N GLN A 63 -1.67 2.95 -8.46
CA GLN A 63 -2.16 4.22 -9.01
C GLN A 63 -3.65 4.14 -9.38
N ARG A 64 -4.08 3.04 -10.00
CA ARG A 64 -5.51 2.81 -10.31
C ARG A 64 -6.34 2.77 -9.04
N GLU A 65 -5.86 2.04 -8.05
CA GLU A 65 -6.57 1.87 -6.76
C GLU A 65 -6.69 3.19 -6.00
N ILE A 66 -5.64 4.02 -6.02
CA ILE A 66 -5.68 5.37 -5.43
C ILE A 66 -6.71 6.23 -6.13
N ASP A 67 -6.69 6.24 -7.45
CA ASP A 67 -7.61 7.04 -8.25
C ASP A 67 -9.06 6.65 -7.98
N GLU A 68 -9.36 5.36 -8.03
CA GLU A 68 -10.71 4.84 -7.72
C GLU A 68 -11.14 5.19 -6.29
N PHE A 69 -10.23 5.03 -5.32
CA PHE A 69 -10.51 5.36 -3.93
C PHE A 69 -10.84 6.84 -3.77
N CYS A 70 -10.01 7.71 -4.33
CA CYS A 70 -10.21 9.16 -4.21
C CYS A 70 -11.48 9.63 -4.89
N GLN A 71 -11.80 9.09 -6.06
CA GLN A 71 -13.02 9.46 -6.79
C GLN A 71 -14.29 9.02 -6.07
N ALA A 72 -14.23 7.98 -5.28
CA ALA A 72 -15.37 7.49 -4.50
C ALA A 72 -15.65 8.32 -3.24
N GLN A 73 -14.77 9.25 -2.89
CA GLN A 73 -14.92 10.04 -1.67
C GLN A 73 -15.80 11.26 -1.91
N THR A 74 -16.63 11.60 -0.92
CA THR A 74 -17.49 12.79 -0.95
C THR A 74 -16.96 13.91 -0.06
N ALA A 75 -16.11 13.59 0.92
CA ALA A 75 -15.50 14.59 1.79
C ALA A 75 -14.51 15.46 1.01
N ASN A 76 -14.53 16.78 1.27
CA ASN A 76 -13.62 17.71 0.59
C ASN A 76 -12.18 17.60 1.07
N LYS A 77 -11.98 17.13 2.30
CA LYS A 77 -10.66 16.94 2.89
C LYS A 77 -10.63 15.62 3.64
N LEU A 78 -9.63 14.82 3.34
CA LEU A 78 -9.37 13.57 4.05
C LEU A 78 -7.89 13.23 3.96
N VAL A 79 -7.50 12.18 4.67
CA VAL A 79 -6.15 11.66 4.64
C VAL A 79 -6.22 10.22 4.15
N LEU A 80 -5.45 9.94 3.10
CA LEU A 80 -5.28 8.60 2.57
C LEU A 80 -4.00 8.01 3.15
N ARG A 81 -4.09 6.86 3.79
CA ARG A 81 -2.91 6.08 4.17
C ARG A 81 -2.77 4.92 3.20
N ILE A 82 -1.57 4.79 2.64
CA ILE A 82 -1.20 3.66 1.79
C ILE A 82 -0.16 2.85 2.54
N THR A 83 -0.43 1.57 2.73
CA THR A 83 0.54 0.64 3.31
C THR A 83 0.85 -0.44 2.28
N VAL A 84 2.13 -0.71 2.06
CA VAL A 84 2.58 -1.81 1.21
C VAL A 84 3.31 -2.80 2.10
N SER A 85 2.83 -4.03 2.08
CA SER A 85 3.41 -5.13 2.85
C SER A 85 3.98 -6.18 1.91
N MET A 86 5.01 -6.89 2.34
CA MET A 86 5.56 -8.04 1.60
C MET A 86 4.51 -9.14 1.40
N GLY A 87 3.48 -9.19 2.22
CA GLY A 87 2.47 -10.24 2.16
C GLY A 87 2.90 -11.53 2.83
N GLU A 88 2.23 -12.62 2.47
CA GLU A 88 2.54 -13.93 3.02
C GLU A 88 3.71 -14.59 2.29
N GLY A 89 4.43 -15.47 2.97
CA GLY A 89 5.46 -16.31 2.39
C GLY A 89 6.75 -16.31 3.16
N GLY A 90 7.41 -17.45 3.21
CA GLY A 90 8.66 -17.62 3.90
C GLY A 90 8.56 -17.58 5.43
N ARG A 91 9.67 -17.71 6.10
CA ARG A 91 9.77 -17.63 7.57
C ARG A 91 10.95 -16.74 7.97
N GLY A 92 10.78 -16.05 9.08
CA GLY A 92 11.83 -15.20 9.63
C GLY A 92 12.22 -14.10 8.67
N TYR A 93 13.49 -13.78 8.60
CA TYR A 93 14.00 -12.69 7.79
C TYR A 93 14.37 -13.10 6.35
N ALA A 94 14.22 -14.37 6.00
CA ALA A 94 14.45 -14.81 4.63
C ALA A 94 13.31 -14.32 3.74
N ASN A 95 13.64 -13.69 2.61
CA ASN A 95 12.62 -13.25 1.66
C ASN A 95 11.95 -14.46 1.00
N PRO A 96 10.64 -14.39 0.73
CA PRO A 96 9.95 -15.45 -0.01
C PRO A 96 10.48 -15.53 -1.45
N GLU A 97 10.41 -16.72 -2.04
CA GLU A 97 10.81 -16.93 -3.43
C GLU A 97 9.93 -16.13 -4.40
N THR A 98 8.65 -16.00 -4.08
CA THR A 98 7.71 -15.21 -4.84
C THR A 98 7.15 -14.09 -3.98
N SER A 99 7.01 -12.91 -4.57
CA SER A 99 6.43 -11.77 -3.87
C SER A 99 4.90 -11.84 -3.94
N ASN A 100 4.26 -11.70 -2.77
CA ASN A 100 2.82 -11.57 -2.63
C ASN A 100 2.48 -10.21 -1.99
N ALA A 101 3.13 -9.16 -2.47
CA ALA A 101 2.98 -7.82 -1.91
C ALA A 101 1.51 -7.40 -1.86
N GLN A 102 1.11 -6.84 -0.71
CA GLN A 102 -0.24 -6.37 -0.45
C GLN A 102 -0.26 -4.85 -0.45
N ARG A 103 -1.29 -4.27 -1.05
CA ARG A 103 -1.53 -2.82 -1.08
C ARG A 103 -2.78 -2.54 -0.24
N ILE A 104 -2.59 -1.86 0.88
CA ILE A 104 -3.64 -1.57 1.88
C ILE A 104 -3.92 -0.08 1.91
#